data_35026516785e27691c4e6fccb75724ef
#
_entry.id   35026516785e27691c4e6fccb75724ef
#
_cell.length_a   1.000
_cell.length_b   1.000
_cell.length_c   1.000
_cell.angle_alpha   90.00
_cell.angle_beta   90.00
_cell.angle_gamma   90.00
#
_symmetry.space_group_name_H-M   'P 1'
#
loop_
_entity.id
_entity.type
_entity.pdbx_description
1 polymer ?
#
loop_
_entity_poly.entity_id
_entity_poly.type
_entity_poly.pdbx_seq_one_letter_code
_entity_poly.pdbx_strand_id
1 'polypeptide(L)'
;MSDNSEKDEKPKKQKVKRSKSKSKPKPEKSKSVPNPSSPSPKKDKNILLSYITYKNSNKITRDSLRNGRRIFNNKTELAEYDQNDPEFNKNFIEFRQLFFEDLLLTEDLKDDSETDVIHKVRAQSALFSTFIYDGEFIEPFINQFKMPSIIVRHQENQKFNAMEEYGNYIKFVFPKISQTLRWGKFHSKLILLKFPTFLRIIVPSANLTDGDWYYWGQIIWFQDFPLIAENKSKEEKDKERSKDFRDYLKKFMNTFMPHTYEGKRFWTDLNINFDKYDFSDASVDLIASANGRFIGDTDKDLFGVGRLNSLRESKYFNIDKNDNLLIQCSSFGVSKQKNFFSNLYKGFNLTEVNNIDIFYPSEQYINSCEKGIELSSCLFYNNEANKIYYDKLHDIVLKEKFEDRKTVFHSKIFITGKRNKEGKFILNNDSIIYIGSHNFSTSAWGNYEKNGTQISVANYELGIIFDINLLSFEEKLDIYNNLLFNFDAPKYTEDDIPFITDNI
;
A
#
# COMPACT_ATOMS: atom_id res chain seq x y z
N MET A 1 45.41 10.86 58.90
CA MET A 1 45.54 12.36 58.75
C MET A 1 44.83 12.69 57.47
N SER A 2 43.71 13.38 57.37
CA SER A 2 42.79 14.07 58.28
C SER A 2 41.44 14.00 57.64
N ASP A 3 40.48 13.76 58.52
CA ASP A 3 39.03 13.93 58.30
C ASP A 3 38.68 15.27 57.63
N ASN A 4 37.64 15.24 56.87
CA ASN A 4 36.61 16.29 56.96
C ASN A 4 35.30 15.79 56.39
N SER A 5 34.35 15.68 57.29
CA SER A 5 32.93 15.49 57.15
C SER A 5 32.25 16.81 56.74
N GLU A 6 31.38 16.77 55.75
CA GLU A 6 30.39 17.84 55.59
C GLU A 6 28.99 17.26 55.39
N LYS A 7 28.10 17.92 56.09
CA LYS A 7 26.74 17.56 56.55
C LYS A 7 25.68 17.62 55.44
N ASP A 8 24.76 16.70 55.58
CA ASP A 8 23.43 16.72 54.98
C ASP A 8 22.62 17.98 55.31
N GLU A 9 22.12 18.68 54.32
CA GLU A 9 21.00 19.61 54.46
C GLU A 9 19.81 19.16 53.61
N LYS A 10 18.72 18.79 54.30
CA LYS A 10 17.38 18.53 53.74
C LYS A 10 16.67 19.84 53.39
N PRO A 11 16.07 20.05 52.23
CA PRO A 11 15.20 21.19 51.99
C PRO A 11 13.80 21.02 52.58
N LYS A 12 13.33 22.10 53.19
CA LYS A 12 12.08 22.25 53.90
C LYS A 12 10.85 22.16 53.00
N LYS A 13 9.84 21.40 53.44
CA LYS A 13 8.48 21.40 52.88
C LYS A 13 7.77 22.74 53.07
N GLN A 14 7.43 23.45 52.03
CA GLN A 14 6.48 24.56 52.07
C GLN A 14 5.04 24.04 52.00
N LYS A 15 4.27 24.37 53.03
CA LYS A 15 2.81 24.19 53.12
C LYS A 15 2.14 25.25 52.22
N VAL A 16 1.45 24.83 51.17
CA VAL A 16 0.54 25.70 50.43
C VAL A 16 -0.87 25.62 51.08
N LYS A 17 -1.37 26.77 51.45
CA LYS A 17 -2.70 26.97 52.08
C LYS A 17 -3.80 26.70 51.04
N ARG A 18 -4.77 25.86 51.40
CA ARG A 18 -6.05 25.67 50.69
C ARG A 18 -6.91 26.96 50.84
N SER A 19 -7.25 27.60 49.75
CA SER A 19 -8.34 28.57 49.67
C SER A 19 -9.65 27.88 49.25
N LYS A 20 -10.72 28.30 49.92
CA LYS A 20 -12.06 27.73 49.87
C LYS A 20 -12.77 27.99 48.52
N SER A 21 -13.53 27.00 48.16
CA SER A 21 -14.49 26.88 47.07
C SER A 21 -15.37 28.10 46.80
N LYS A 22 -15.53 28.42 45.50
CA LYS A 22 -16.71 29.11 44.98
C LYS A 22 -17.56 28.13 44.18
N SER A 23 -18.85 28.23 44.40
CA SER A 23 -19.95 27.43 43.92
C SER A 23 -19.97 27.26 42.40
N LYS A 24 -20.30 26.05 41.96
CA LYS A 24 -20.60 25.66 40.56
C LYS A 24 -21.92 26.33 40.11
N PRO A 25 -22.00 26.90 38.92
CA PRO A 25 -23.26 27.20 38.25
C PRO A 25 -23.96 25.93 37.80
N LYS A 26 -25.28 25.89 37.85
CA LYS A 26 -26.14 24.81 37.33
C LYS A 26 -25.99 24.68 35.82
N PRO A 27 -26.07 23.45 35.27
CA PRO A 27 -26.03 23.27 33.83
C PRO A 27 -27.30 23.81 33.17
N GLU A 28 -27.11 24.70 32.19
CA GLU A 28 -28.18 25.10 31.28
C GLU A 28 -28.61 23.90 30.45
N LYS A 29 -29.93 23.75 30.28
CA LYS A 29 -30.53 22.73 29.41
C LYS A 29 -30.04 22.95 27.96
N SER A 30 -29.22 22.06 27.46
CA SER A 30 -28.86 22.00 26.05
C SER A 30 -30.13 21.79 25.23
N LYS A 31 -30.39 22.71 24.30
CA LYS A 31 -31.38 22.52 23.22
C LYS A 31 -30.95 21.32 22.41
N SER A 32 -31.85 20.35 22.25
CA SER A 32 -31.69 19.20 21.37
C SER A 32 -31.42 19.67 19.97
N VAL A 33 -30.23 19.34 19.46
CA VAL A 33 -29.90 19.40 18.05
C VAL A 33 -30.77 18.33 17.35
N PRO A 34 -31.46 18.61 16.25
CA PRO A 34 -32.21 17.57 15.54
C PRO A 34 -31.24 16.50 15.01
N ASN A 35 -31.55 15.23 15.27
CA ASN A 35 -30.89 14.08 14.67
C ASN A 35 -30.82 14.27 13.16
N PRO A 36 -29.66 14.08 12.53
CA PRO A 36 -29.60 14.00 11.08
C PRO A 36 -30.44 12.81 10.65
N SER A 37 -31.45 13.08 9.84
CA SER A 37 -32.33 12.10 9.25
C SER A 37 -31.50 11.01 8.56
N SER A 38 -31.82 9.74 8.87
CA SER A 38 -31.29 8.56 8.16
C SER A 38 -31.29 8.77 6.65
N PRO A 39 -30.20 8.41 5.95
CA PRO A 39 -30.13 8.56 4.49
C PRO A 39 -31.28 7.78 3.84
N SER A 40 -31.99 8.45 2.96
CA SER A 40 -33.17 7.89 2.31
C SER A 40 -32.77 6.76 1.36
N PRO A 41 -33.61 5.70 1.20
CA PRO A 41 -33.35 4.55 0.31
C PRO A 41 -33.14 4.89 -1.17
N LYS A 42 -33.30 6.15 -1.57
CA LYS A 42 -33.08 6.61 -2.95
C LYS A 42 -31.59 6.69 -3.35
N LYS A 43 -30.65 6.84 -2.41
CA LYS A 43 -29.22 6.83 -2.72
C LYS A 43 -28.71 5.45 -3.13
N ASP A 44 -29.26 4.39 -2.55
CA ASP A 44 -28.81 3.02 -2.81
C ASP A 44 -29.22 2.53 -4.21
N LYS A 45 -30.40 2.95 -4.69
CA LYS A 45 -30.81 2.67 -6.07
C LYS A 45 -29.91 3.32 -7.13
N ASN A 46 -29.41 4.52 -6.84
CA ASN A 46 -28.50 5.22 -7.78
C ASN A 46 -27.12 4.55 -7.85
N ILE A 47 -26.62 3.99 -6.75
CA ILE A 47 -25.33 3.28 -6.72
C ILE A 47 -25.43 1.98 -7.53
N LEU A 48 -26.50 1.22 -7.35
CA LEU A 48 -26.74 0.00 -8.12
C LEU A 48 -26.95 0.31 -9.61
N LEU A 49 -27.70 1.38 -9.92
CA LEU A 49 -27.95 1.81 -11.31
C LEU A 49 -26.66 2.29 -12.00
N SER A 50 -25.83 3.07 -11.32
CA SER A 50 -24.55 3.52 -11.86
C SER A 50 -23.61 2.34 -12.11
N TYR A 51 -23.64 1.36 -11.23
CA TYR A 51 -22.90 0.14 -11.35
C TYR A 51 -23.40 -0.75 -12.52
N ILE A 52 -24.71 -0.89 -12.70
CA ILE A 52 -25.33 -1.62 -13.83
C ILE A 52 -25.07 -0.89 -15.16
N THR A 53 -25.11 0.44 -15.18
CA THR A 53 -24.86 1.25 -16.39
C THR A 53 -23.41 1.12 -16.84
N TYR A 54 -22.45 1.16 -15.90
CA TYR A 54 -21.04 0.95 -16.17
C TYR A 54 -20.76 -0.39 -16.85
N LYS A 55 -21.46 -1.45 -16.47
CA LYS A 55 -21.37 -2.79 -17.01
C LYS A 55 -21.81 -2.93 -18.47
N ASN A 56 -22.90 -2.29 -18.82
CA ASN A 56 -23.46 -2.42 -20.17
C ASN A 56 -22.61 -1.74 -21.24
N SER A 57 -21.65 -0.88 -20.83
CA SER A 57 -20.76 -0.14 -21.74
C SER A 57 -19.43 -0.85 -22.02
N ASN A 58 -19.02 -1.88 -21.27
CA ASN A 58 -17.66 -2.39 -21.32
C ASN A 58 -17.56 -3.89 -21.61
N LYS A 59 -17.18 -4.23 -22.84
CA LYS A 59 -16.76 -5.58 -23.27
C LYS A 59 -15.32 -5.94 -22.84
N ILE A 60 -14.92 -5.62 -21.61
CA ILE A 60 -13.62 -6.13 -21.11
C ILE A 60 -13.85 -7.56 -20.68
N THR A 61 -13.17 -8.49 -21.31
CA THR A 61 -13.31 -9.90 -20.98
C THR A 61 -12.86 -10.18 -19.55
N ARG A 62 -13.64 -10.98 -18.84
CA ARG A 62 -13.48 -11.41 -17.45
C ARG A 62 -12.05 -11.80 -17.08
N ASP A 63 -11.37 -12.49 -17.96
CA ASP A 63 -10.06 -13.09 -17.71
C ASP A 63 -8.91 -12.07 -17.74
N SER A 64 -9.05 -10.97 -18.49
CA SER A 64 -7.98 -9.99 -18.64
C SER A 64 -7.78 -9.07 -17.42
N LEU A 65 -8.79 -8.88 -16.57
CA LEU A 65 -8.72 -8.03 -15.38
C LEU A 65 -8.26 -8.78 -14.13
N ARG A 66 -8.48 -10.09 -14.09
CA ARG A 66 -8.39 -10.92 -12.87
C ARG A 66 -7.07 -11.68 -12.72
N ASN A 67 -6.25 -11.72 -13.78
CA ASN A 67 -5.04 -12.55 -13.85
C ASN A 67 -3.79 -11.95 -13.20
N GLY A 68 -3.90 -10.74 -12.63
CA GLY A 68 -2.79 -10.07 -11.95
C GLY A 68 -1.67 -9.55 -12.86
N ARG A 69 -1.84 -9.62 -14.19
CA ARG A 69 -0.84 -9.16 -15.18
C ARG A 69 -0.99 -7.69 -15.55
N ARG A 70 -1.64 -6.92 -14.67
CA ARG A 70 -1.97 -5.51 -14.87
C ARG A 70 -1.82 -4.71 -13.60
N ILE A 71 -1.71 -3.42 -13.81
CA ILE A 71 -1.89 -2.40 -12.77
C ILE A 71 -3.09 -1.54 -13.11
N PHE A 72 -3.65 -0.92 -12.09
CA PHE A 72 -4.73 0.04 -12.20
C PHE A 72 -4.34 1.33 -11.49
N ASN A 73 -4.80 2.45 -12.01
CA ASN A 73 -4.81 3.71 -11.31
C ASN A 73 -6.19 3.89 -10.65
N ASN A 74 -6.27 4.60 -9.54
CA ASN A 74 -7.57 4.95 -8.97
C ASN A 74 -8.23 6.07 -9.78
N LYS A 75 -9.55 6.11 -9.76
CA LYS A 75 -10.32 7.25 -10.24
C LYS A 75 -10.31 8.33 -9.17
N THR A 76 -9.89 9.53 -9.52
CA THR A 76 -9.96 10.69 -8.63
C THR A 76 -11.17 11.56 -8.99
N GLU A 77 -11.77 12.22 -8.02
CA GLU A 77 -12.89 13.14 -8.24
C GLU A 77 -12.46 14.44 -8.95
N LEU A 78 -11.16 14.71 -9.02
CA LEU A 78 -10.57 15.90 -9.66
C LEU A 78 -10.47 15.79 -11.17
N ALA A 79 -10.75 14.62 -11.74
CA ALA A 79 -10.65 14.39 -13.17
C ALA A 79 -11.98 13.95 -13.76
N GLU A 80 -12.32 14.49 -14.93
CA GLU A 80 -13.46 14.01 -15.70
C GLU A 80 -13.10 12.67 -16.37
N TYR A 81 -14.02 11.72 -16.32
CA TYR A 81 -13.82 10.40 -16.88
C TYR A 81 -14.96 10.05 -17.85
N ASP A 82 -14.62 9.78 -19.09
CA ASP A 82 -15.57 9.15 -20.00
C ASP A 82 -15.74 7.68 -19.64
N GLN A 83 -16.87 7.36 -19.02
CA GLN A 83 -17.20 5.98 -18.64
C GLN A 83 -17.39 5.06 -19.84
N ASN A 84 -17.53 5.60 -21.06
CA ASN A 84 -17.65 4.83 -22.29
C ASN A 84 -16.31 4.60 -22.98
N ASP A 85 -15.23 5.23 -22.52
CA ASP A 85 -13.89 5.00 -23.04
C ASP A 85 -13.36 3.62 -22.58
N PRO A 86 -13.16 2.67 -23.52
CA PRO A 86 -12.63 1.35 -23.19
C PRO A 86 -11.21 1.39 -22.60
N GLU A 87 -10.36 2.32 -23.04
CA GLU A 87 -9.00 2.49 -22.52
C GLU A 87 -9.03 2.98 -21.08
N PHE A 88 -9.95 3.89 -20.77
CA PHE A 88 -10.15 4.36 -19.42
C PHE A 88 -10.50 3.21 -18.46
N ASN A 89 -11.52 2.43 -18.80
CA ASN A 89 -11.99 1.33 -17.96
C ASN A 89 -10.98 0.19 -17.79
N LYS A 90 -10.02 0.11 -18.69
CA LYS A 90 -8.91 -0.85 -18.65
C LYS A 90 -7.84 -0.49 -17.61
N ASN A 91 -7.70 0.80 -17.31
CA ASN A 91 -6.55 1.36 -16.59
C ASN A 91 -6.92 1.99 -15.25
N PHE A 92 -8.22 2.25 -15.02
CA PHE A 92 -8.71 2.93 -13.82
C PHE A 92 -9.76 2.10 -13.09
N ILE A 93 -9.69 2.10 -11.76
CA ILE A 93 -10.61 1.35 -10.91
C ILE A 93 -11.09 2.21 -9.74
N GLU A 94 -12.34 2.05 -9.37
CA GLU A 94 -12.90 2.60 -8.13
C GLU A 94 -12.76 1.61 -6.98
N PHE A 95 -12.62 2.13 -5.77
CA PHE A 95 -12.52 1.30 -4.57
C PHE A 95 -13.67 0.29 -4.46
N ARG A 96 -14.90 0.73 -4.71
CA ARG A 96 -16.12 -0.10 -4.61
C ARG A 96 -16.14 -1.26 -5.59
N GLN A 97 -15.57 -1.09 -6.78
CA GLN A 97 -15.52 -2.13 -7.81
C GLN A 97 -14.73 -3.36 -7.35
N LEU A 98 -13.76 -3.17 -6.45
CA LEU A 98 -12.96 -4.27 -5.91
C LEU A 98 -13.78 -5.31 -5.14
N PHE A 99 -14.94 -4.92 -4.61
CA PHE A 99 -15.76 -5.78 -3.73
C PHE A 99 -16.76 -6.67 -4.46
N PHE A 100 -16.81 -6.57 -5.77
CA PHE A 100 -17.73 -7.38 -6.56
C PHE A 100 -16.97 -8.42 -7.38
N GLU A 101 -17.54 -9.62 -7.48
CA GLU A 101 -16.96 -10.75 -8.22
C GLU A 101 -16.73 -10.38 -9.66
N ASP A 102 -17.72 -9.76 -10.22
CA ASP A 102 -17.68 -9.25 -11.56
C ASP A 102 -17.92 -7.74 -11.51
N LEU A 103 -17.00 -7.03 -12.07
CA LEU A 103 -17.31 -5.73 -12.59
C LEU A 103 -18.47 -5.82 -13.61
N LEU A 104 -19.05 -6.99 -13.82
CA LEU A 104 -20.01 -7.39 -14.82
C LEU A 104 -21.16 -8.19 -14.18
N LEU A 105 -22.24 -7.54 -13.78
CA LEU A 105 -23.52 -8.21 -13.54
C LEU A 105 -24.12 -8.64 -14.91
N THR A 106 -24.61 -9.83 -15.13
CA THR A 106 -25.22 -10.28 -16.39
C THR A 106 -26.69 -9.87 -16.52
N GLU A 107 -27.22 -9.75 -17.73
CA GLU A 107 -28.63 -9.40 -17.98
C GLU A 107 -29.61 -10.42 -17.39
N ASP A 108 -29.15 -11.63 -17.08
CA ASP A 108 -29.93 -12.73 -16.50
C ASP A 108 -30.35 -12.51 -15.05
N LEU A 109 -29.98 -11.39 -14.44
CA LEU A 109 -30.31 -11.07 -13.05
C LEU A 109 -31.58 -10.25 -12.89
N LYS A 110 -32.38 -10.10 -13.96
CA LYS A 110 -33.60 -9.29 -13.92
C LYS A 110 -34.74 -9.90 -13.10
N ASP A 111 -34.69 -11.21 -12.83
CA ASP A 111 -35.81 -11.95 -12.18
C ASP A 111 -35.55 -12.37 -10.73
N ASP A 112 -34.30 -12.31 -10.24
CA ASP A 112 -34.00 -12.55 -8.83
C ASP A 112 -34.17 -11.27 -8.00
N SER A 113 -34.69 -11.40 -6.79
CA SER A 113 -34.75 -10.25 -5.87
C SER A 113 -33.37 -9.60 -5.77
N GLU A 114 -33.28 -8.29 -6.00
CA GLU A 114 -32.02 -7.52 -6.06
C GLU A 114 -31.03 -7.86 -4.91
N THR A 115 -31.57 -8.27 -3.76
CA THR A 115 -30.82 -8.66 -2.57
C THR A 115 -30.08 -9.99 -2.70
N ASP A 116 -30.68 -11.01 -3.29
CA ASP A 116 -30.08 -12.35 -3.40
C ASP A 116 -28.92 -12.39 -4.41
N VAL A 117 -29.02 -11.59 -5.44
CA VAL A 117 -28.00 -11.47 -6.47
C VAL A 117 -26.77 -10.75 -5.93
N ILE A 118 -26.95 -9.63 -5.23
CA ILE A 118 -25.85 -8.89 -4.59
C ILE A 118 -25.11 -9.80 -3.63
N HIS A 119 -25.79 -10.66 -2.90
CA HIS A 119 -25.15 -11.61 -1.99
C HIS A 119 -24.29 -12.67 -2.68
N LYS A 120 -24.63 -13.08 -3.89
CA LYS A 120 -23.88 -14.09 -4.64
C LYS A 120 -22.59 -13.56 -5.28
N VAL A 121 -22.59 -12.29 -5.65
CA VAL A 121 -21.50 -11.70 -6.47
C VAL A 121 -20.58 -10.73 -5.72
N ARG A 122 -20.73 -10.57 -4.42
CA ARG A 122 -19.91 -9.69 -3.60
C ARG A 122 -18.94 -10.43 -2.69
N ALA A 123 -17.96 -9.70 -2.18
CA ALA A 123 -17.10 -10.20 -1.13
C ALA A 123 -17.90 -10.58 0.13
N GLN A 124 -17.62 -11.76 0.68
CA GLN A 124 -18.28 -12.34 1.85
C GLN A 124 -17.60 -11.97 3.16
N SER A 125 -16.29 -11.75 3.12
CA SER A 125 -15.48 -11.28 4.25
C SER A 125 -14.23 -10.58 3.74
N ALA A 126 -13.63 -9.74 4.59
CA ALA A 126 -12.47 -8.94 4.20
C ALA A 126 -11.40 -8.85 5.30
N LEU A 127 -10.14 -8.79 4.87
CA LEU A 127 -9.05 -8.27 5.68
C LEU A 127 -8.48 -7.04 5.01
N PHE A 128 -8.28 -6.00 5.79
CA PHE A 128 -7.62 -4.77 5.36
C PHE A 128 -6.38 -4.53 6.20
N SER A 129 -5.29 -4.10 5.58
CA SER A 129 -4.17 -3.51 6.30
C SER A 129 -3.93 -2.09 5.82
N THR A 130 -3.68 -1.18 6.75
CA THR A 130 -3.54 0.25 6.45
C THR A 130 -2.69 0.98 7.49
N PHE A 131 -2.07 2.08 7.09
CA PHE A 131 -1.42 2.99 8.03
C PHE A 131 -2.40 4.00 8.61
N ILE A 132 -3.15 4.68 7.74
CA ILE A 132 -4.20 5.63 8.11
C ILE A 132 -5.56 4.97 7.85
N TYR A 133 -6.46 5.18 8.76
CA TYR A 133 -7.81 4.64 8.74
C TYR A 133 -8.83 5.75 8.93
N ASP A 134 -9.80 5.79 8.02
CA ASP A 134 -10.98 6.62 8.12
C ASP A 134 -12.23 5.73 8.25
N GLY A 135 -12.89 5.82 9.41
CA GLY A 135 -14.09 5.03 9.67
C GLY A 135 -15.27 5.47 8.81
N GLU A 136 -15.41 6.77 8.53
CA GLU A 136 -16.50 7.29 7.71
C GLU A 136 -16.40 6.80 6.26
N PHE A 137 -15.20 6.50 5.79
CA PHE A 137 -14.95 5.96 4.46
C PHE A 137 -15.37 4.49 4.33
N ILE A 138 -14.96 3.61 5.25
CA ILE A 138 -15.06 2.15 5.06
C ILE A 138 -16.17 1.47 5.87
N GLU A 139 -16.48 1.97 7.08
CA GLU A 139 -17.45 1.33 7.96
C GLU A 139 -18.88 1.29 7.41
N PRO A 140 -19.40 2.36 6.77
CA PRO A 140 -20.71 2.33 6.15
C PRO A 140 -20.85 1.19 5.13
N PHE A 141 -19.79 0.94 4.35
CA PHE A 141 -19.73 -0.11 3.36
C PHE A 141 -19.73 -1.51 3.99
N ILE A 142 -18.88 -1.72 5.02
CA ILE A 142 -18.83 -2.99 5.77
C ILE A 142 -20.18 -3.29 6.44
N ASN A 143 -20.78 -2.28 7.07
CA ASN A 143 -22.05 -2.43 7.77
C ASN A 143 -23.23 -2.68 6.81
N GLN A 144 -23.28 -1.98 5.68
CA GLN A 144 -24.31 -2.19 4.65
C GLN A 144 -24.29 -3.62 4.14
N PHE A 145 -23.11 -4.17 3.90
CA PHE A 145 -22.97 -5.54 3.41
C PHE A 145 -22.94 -6.59 4.52
N LYS A 146 -22.98 -6.20 5.78
CA LYS A 146 -22.84 -7.11 6.94
C LYS A 146 -21.62 -8.03 6.77
N MET A 147 -20.51 -7.47 6.33
CA MET A 147 -19.32 -8.19 5.91
C MET A 147 -18.34 -8.35 7.08
N PRO A 148 -18.14 -9.54 7.65
CA PRO A 148 -17.10 -9.76 8.65
C PRO A 148 -15.75 -9.26 8.15
N SER A 149 -15.16 -8.33 8.87
CA SER A 149 -13.94 -7.63 8.44
C SER A 149 -12.94 -7.52 9.56
N ILE A 150 -11.67 -7.68 9.20
CA ILE A 150 -10.55 -7.42 10.10
C ILE A 150 -9.74 -6.28 9.51
N ILE A 151 -9.50 -5.25 10.32
CA ILE A 151 -8.72 -4.07 9.95
C ILE A 151 -7.46 -4.04 10.78
N VAL A 152 -6.34 -4.29 10.12
CA VAL A 152 -5.00 -4.20 10.70
C VAL A 152 -4.48 -2.79 10.48
N ARG A 153 -4.27 -2.02 11.55
CA ARG A 153 -3.87 -0.62 11.42
C ARG A 153 -2.78 -0.21 12.39
N HIS A 154 -2.11 0.87 12.06
CA HIS A 154 -1.11 1.45 12.94
C HIS A 154 -1.76 2.03 14.21
N GLN A 155 -1.11 1.79 15.34
CA GLN A 155 -1.40 2.49 16.60
C GLN A 155 -0.08 2.74 17.32
N GLU A 156 0.12 3.96 17.76
CA GLU A 156 1.33 4.31 18.50
C GLU A 156 1.35 3.65 19.87
N ASN A 157 2.56 3.34 20.36
CA ASN A 157 2.82 2.83 21.69
C ASN A 157 2.22 1.46 22.03
N GLN A 158 1.89 0.62 21.04
CA GLN A 158 1.46 -0.75 21.31
C GLN A 158 2.62 -1.61 21.84
N LYS A 159 2.39 -2.24 23.00
CA LYS A 159 3.38 -3.13 23.65
C LYS A 159 3.30 -4.56 23.13
N PHE A 160 2.17 -4.97 22.61
CA PHE A 160 1.90 -6.33 22.09
C PHE A 160 0.88 -6.23 20.95
N ASN A 161 0.78 -7.28 20.15
CA ASN A 161 -0.29 -7.36 19.16
C ASN A 161 -1.63 -7.41 19.90
N ALA A 162 -2.41 -6.35 19.76
CA ALA A 162 -3.72 -6.23 20.40
C ALA A 162 -4.83 -6.43 19.34
N MET A 163 -5.97 -6.94 19.79
CA MET A 163 -7.17 -7.05 18.99
C MET A 163 -8.35 -6.47 19.76
N GLU A 164 -9.19 -5.70 19.07
CA GLU A 164 -10.37 -5.06 19.63
C GLU A 164 -11.57 -5.34 18.72
N GLU A 165 -12.71 -5.73 19.31
CA GLU A 165 -13.98 -5.85 18.59
C GLU A 165 -14.64 -4.48 18.49
N TYR A 166 -15.15 -4.17 17.29
CA TYR A 166 -15.80 -2.89 17.01
C TYR A 166 -17.10 -3.12 16.23
N GLY A 167 -18.22 -2.87 16.88
CA GLY A 167 -19.53 -3.17 16.31
C GLY A 167 -19.72 -4.67 16.03
N ASN A 168 -20.57 -4.99 15.06
CA ASN A 168 -20.96 -6.36 14.78
C ASN A 168 -20.07 -7.06 13.75
N TYR A 169 -19.35 -6.31 12.91
CA TYR A 169 -18.68 -6.84 11.72
C TYR A 169 -17.20 -6.51 11.67
N ILE A 170 -16.67 -5.65 12.53
CA ILE A 170 -15.30 -5.15 12.47
C ILE A 170 -14.50 -5.63 13.68
N LYS A 171 -13.30 -6.12 13.42
CA LYS A 171 -12.26 -6.35 14.43
C LYS A 171 -11.01 -5.59 14.03
N PHE A 172 -10.50 -4.77 14.95
CA PHE A 172 -9.21 -4.10 14.77
C PHE A 172 -8.07 -4.98 15.27
N VAL A 173 -6.98 -5.00 14.54
CA VAL A 173 -5.71 -5.56 14.96
C VAL A 173 -4.65 -4.47 14.94
N PHE A 174 -3.91 -4.34 16.05
CA PHE A 174 -2.84 -3.36 16.22
C PHE A 174 -1.50 -4.07 16.31
N PRO A 175 -0.71 -4.10 15.23
CA PRO A 175 0.60 -4.73 15.22
C PRO A 175 1.56 -4.11 16.21
N LYS A 176 2.32 -4.95 16.88
CA LYS A 176 3.38 -4.50 17.77
C LYS A 176 4.51 -3.87 16.97
N ILE A 177 4.96 -2.71 17.40
CA ILE A 177 6.21 -2.10 16.98
C ILE A 177 7.30 -2.40 18.00
N SER A 178 8.45 -2.87 17.56
CA SER A 178 9.59 -3.20 18.43
C SER A 178 10.09 -1.98 19.18
N GLN A 179 10.34 -2.13 20.47
CA GLN A 179 10.86 -1.02 21.30
C GLN A 179 12.22 -0.51 20.82
N THR A 180 13.02 -1.36 20.18
CA THR A 180 14.33 -0.98 19.64
C THR A 180 14.24 -0.30 18.28
N LEU A 181 13.06 -0.34 17.63
CA LEU A 181 12.74 0.29 16.35
C LEU A 181 11.42 1.05 16.47
N ARG A 182 11.24 1.75 17.59
CA ARG A 182 9.98 2.41 17.99
C ARG A 182 9.48 3.49 17.03
N TRP A 183 10.36 4.00 16.17
CA TRP A 183 9.99 4.95 15.10
C TRP A 183 9.37 4.26 13.89
N GLY A 184 9.37 2.93 13.85
CA GLY A 184 8.74 2.16 12.79
C GLY A 184 7.22 2.33 12.78
N LYS A 185 6.64 2.15 11.60
CA LYS A 185 5.21 2.29 11.37
C LYS A 185 4.64 1.01 10.76
N PHE A 186 3.39 0.72 11.07
CA PHE A 186 2.64 -0.26 10.29
C PHE A 186 2.10 0.45 9.05
N HIS A 187 2.87 0.38 7.97
CA HIS A 187 2.59 1.12 6.73
C HIS A 187 2.21 0.21 5.56
N SER A 188 2.04 -1.08 5.81
CA SER A 188 1.58 -2.06 4.82
C SER A 188 0.14 -1.79 4.38
N LYS A 189 -0.12 -1.98 3.09
CA LYS A 189 -1.44 -1.93 2.48
C LYS A 189 -1.71 -3.26 1.79
N LEU A 190 -2.67 -3.99 2.31
CA LEU A 190 -3.13 -5.29 1.80
C LEU A 190 -4.63 -5.39 1.99
N ILE A 191 -5.33 -5.81 0.95
CA ILE A 191 -6.75 -6.14 1.04
C ILE A 191 -6.93 -7.58 0.58
N LEU A 192 -7.55 -8.39 1.42
CA LEU A 192 -8.00 -9.74 1.08
C LEU A 192 -9.52 -9.73 1.04
N LEU A 193 -10.09 -10.11 -0.08
CA LEU A 193 -11.53 -10.21 -0.24
C LEU A 193 -11.89 -11.66 -0.57
N LYS A 194 -12.64 -12.30 0.31
CA LYS A 194 -13.14 -13.64 0.06
C LYS A 194 -14.43 -13.61 -0.72
N PHE A 195 -14.44 -14.27 -1.85
CA PHE A 195 -15.62 -14.53 -2.66
C PHE A 195 -16.05 -16.01 -2.56
N PRO A 196 -17.25 -16.37 -3.04
CA PRO A 196 -17.70 -17.75 -3.01
C PRO A 196 -16.76 -18.74 -3.71
N THR A 197 -16.12 -18.32 -4.80
CA THR A 197 -15.34 -19.18 -5.70
C THR A 197 -13.87 -18.86 -5.79
N PHE A 198 -13.41 -17.73 -5.22
CA PHE A 198 -12.03 -17.29 -5.26
C PHE A 198 -11.66 -16.38 -4.08
N LEU A 199 -10.38 -16.14 -3.93
CA LEU A 199 -9.81 -15.13 -3.05
C LEU A 199 -9.18 -14.03 -3.90
N ARG A 200 -9.63 -12.78 -3.74
CA ARG A 200 -8.96 -11.60 -4.33
C ARG A 200 -7.92 -11.06 -3.38
N ILE A 201 -6.70 -10.95 -3.87
CA ILE A 201 -5.59 -10.31 -3.15
C ILE A 201 -5.27 -9.01 -3.85
N ILE A 202 -5.27 -7.91 -3.09
CA ILE A 202 -5.07 -6.56 -3.60
C ILE A 202 -3.91 -5.93 -2.85
N VAL A 203 -2.95 -5.36 -3.56
CA VAL A 203 -1.84 -4.57 -3.01
C VAL A 203 -1.93 -3.16 -3.60
N PRO A 204 -2.60 -2.22 -2.91
CA PRO A 204 -2.67 -0.83 -3.32
C PRO A 204 -1.56 0.00 -2.68
N SER A 205 -1.26 1.18 -3.22
CA SER A 205 -0.50 2.20 -2.51
C SER A 205 -1.35 3.03 -1.54
N ALA A 206 -2.68 2.93 -1.66
CA ALA A 206 -3.69 3.66 -0.92
C ALA A 206 -3.90 3.16 0.52
N ASN A 207 -4.09 4.08 1.47
CA ASN A 207 -4.67 3.76 2.77
C ASN A 207 -6.19 3.58 2.68
N LEU A 208 -6.84 3.30 3.81
CA LEU A 208 -8.30 3.23 3.90
C LEU A 208 -8.87 4.59 4.28
N THR A 209 -8.73 5.56 3.41
CA THR A 209 -9.26 6.91 3.58
C THR A 209 -9.88 7.40 2.28
N ASP A 210 -10.82 8.32 2.43
CA ASP A 210 -11.43 9.06 1.34
C ASP A 210 -10.36 9.75 0.47
N GLY A 211 -9.44 10.49 1.13
CA GLY A 211 -8.35 11.19 0.47
C GLY A 211 -7.48 10.29 -0.42
N ASP A 212 -7.13 9.11 0.08
CA ASP A 212 -6.31 8.16 -0.69
C ASP A 212 -7.02 7.65 -1.94
N TRP A 213 -8.33 7.40 -1.90
CA TRP A 213 -9.04 6.76 -3.01
C TRP A 213 -9.67 7.73 -4.01
N TYR A 214 -10.03 8.93 -3.57
CA TYR A 214 -10.78 9.87 -4.42
C TYR A 214 -10.00 11.14 -4.78
N TYR A 215 -8.88 11.44 -4.09
CA TYR A 215 -8.15 12.69 -4.34
C TYR A 215 -6.69 12.48 -4.71
N TRP A 216 -5.97 11.57 -4.05
CA TRP A 216 -4.57 11.28 -4.39
C TRP A 216 -4.44 10.24 -5.49
N GLY A 217 -3.47 10.43 -6.38
CA GLY A 217 -3.13 9.44 -7.40
C GLY A 217 -2.47 8.21 -6.77
N GLN A 218 -3.07 7.06 -6.96
CA GLN A 218 -2.65 5.77 -6.41
C GLN A 218 -2.43 4.75 -7.51
N ILE A 219 -1.72 3.69 -7.16
CA ILE A 219 -1.51 2.52 -8.02
C ILE A 219 -1.99 1.27 -7.29
N ILE A 220 -2.69 0.39 -8.00
CA ILE A 220 -3.33 -0.79 -7.45
C ILE A 220 -2.97 -2.01 -8.30
N TRP A 221 -2.55 -3.07 -7.63
CA TRP A 221 -2.48 -4.40 -8.21
C TRP A 221 -3.49 -5.32 -7.52
N PHE A 222 -4.14 -6.22 -8.27
CA PHE A 222 -4.89 -7.33 -7.70
C PHE A 222 -4.87 -8.56 -8.59
N GLN A 223 -5.08 -9.72 -7.96
CA GLN A 223 -5.27 -10.99 -8.63
C GLN A 223 -6.30 -11.83 -7.90
N ASP A 224 -7.10 -12.58 -8.66
CA ASP A 224 -8.07 -13.53 -8.16
C ASP A 224 -7.51 -14.95 -8.22
N PHE A 225 -7.54 -15.62 -7.08
CA PHE A 225 -7.05 -16.99 -6.91
C PHE A 225 -8.24 -17.93 -6.71
N PRO A 226 -8.55 -18.79 -7.67
CA PRO A 226 -9.74 -19.65 -7.61
C PRO A 226 -9.62 -20.72 -6.53
N LEU A 227 -10.76 -21.23 -6.05
CA LEU A 227 -10.77 -22.42 -5.22
C LEU A 227 -10.19 -23.61 -6.01
N ILE A 228 -9.34 -24.39 -5.34
CA ILE A 228 -8.80 -25.63 -5.89
C ILE A 228 -9.96 -26.60 -6.14
N ALA A 229 -10.06 -27.12 -7.34
CA ALA A 229 -11.01 -28.18 -7.67
C ALA A 229 -10.69 -29.44 -6.83
N GLU A 230 -11.71 -30.05 -6.25
CA GLU A 230 -11.56 -31.21 -5.34
C GLU A 230 -10.85 -32.39 -6.00
N ASN A 231 -11.01 -32.54 -7.32
CA ASN A 231 -10.44 -33.62 -8.12
C ASN A 231 -8.99 -33.41 -8.57
N LYS A 232 -8.37 -32.26 -8.27
CA LYS A 232 -6.92 -32.06 -8.56
C LYS A 232 -6.06 -32.91 -7.64
N SER A 233 -5.03 -33.53 -8.19
CA SER A 233 -4.01 -34.26 -7.42
C SER A 233 -3.23 -33.32 -6.50
N LYS A 234 -2.61 -33.88 -5.47
CA LYS A 234 -1.77 -33.12 -4.54
C LYS A 234 -0.56 -32.50 -5.26
N GLU A 235 -0.02 -33.20 -6.25
CA GLU A 235 1.15 -32.76 -7.04
C GLU A 235 0.81 -31.55 -7.92
N GLU A 236 -0.38 -31.49 -8.51
CA GLU A 236 -0.88 -30.33 -9.24
C GLU A 236 -1.10 -29.11 -8.34
N LYS A 237 -1.38 -29.35 -7.04
CA LYS A 237 -1.59 -28.30 -6.05
C LYS A 237 -0.28 -27.72 -5.48
N ASP A 238 0.81 -28.45 -5.63
CA ASP A 238 2.11 -28.13 -5.01
C ASP A 238 3.16 -27.66 -5.99
N LYS A 239 2.78 -26.98 -7.07
CA LYS A 239 3.76 -26.31 -7.93
C LYS A 239 4.64 -25.39 -7.08
N GLU A 240 5.94 -25.48 -7.23
CA GLU A 240 6.94 -24.82 -6.36
C GLU A 240 6.72 -23.31 -6.26
N ARG A 241 6.30 -22.70 -7.32
CA ARG A 241 6.04 -21.27 -7.39
C ARG A 241 4.76 -20.80 -6.68
N SER A 242 3.67 -21.55 -6.78
CA SER A 242 2.45 -21.25 -6.03
C SER A 242 2.70 -21.31 -4.54
N LYS A 243 3.63 -22.17 -4.12
CA LYS A 243 4.04 -22.35 -2.75
C LYS A 243 4.79 -21.13 -2.23
N ASP A 244 5.73 -20.54 -3.01
CA ASP A 244 6.46 -19.37 -2.57
C ASP A 244 5.54 -18.17 -2.33
N PHE A 245 4.66 -17.81 -3.27
CA PHE A 245 3.72 -16.70 -3.09
C PHE A 245 2.83 -16.88 -1.84
N ARG A 246 2.15 -18.02 -1.76
CA ARG A 246 1.27 -18.34 -0.64
C ARG A 246 2.01 -18.36 0.69
N ASP A 247 3.14 -19.09 0.74
CA ASP A 247 3.87 -19.31 1.99
C ASP A 247 4.56 -18.02 2.45
N TYR A 248 5.02 -17.19 1.51
CA TYR A 248 5.58 -15.89 1.82
C TYR A 248 4.51 -14.93 2.35
N LEU A 249 3.32 -14.88 1.74
CA LEU A 249 2.20 -14.09 2.25
C LEU A 249 1.82 -14.51 3.68
N LYS A 250 1.69 -15.82 3.92
CA LYS A 250 1.43 -16.38 5.26
C LYS A 250 2.52 -15.98 6.25
N LYS A 251 3.79 -16.08 5.85
CA LYS A 251 4.95 -15.69 6.69
C LYS A 251 4.90 -14.21 7.05
N PHE A 252 4.64 -13.34 6.09
CA PHE A 252 4.51 -11.91 6.36
C PHE A 252 3.35 -11.62 7.32
N MET A 253 2.18 -12.15 7.07
CA MET A 253 1.01 -11.95 7.93
C MET A 253 1.23 -12.45 9.35
N ASN A 254 1.95 -13.54 9.54
CA ASN A 254 2.29 -14.08 10.85
C ASN A 254 3.18 -13.14 11.68
N THR A 255 3.85 -12.16 11.07
CA THR A 255 4.68 -11.20 11.83
C THR A 255 3.85 -10.19 12.64
N PHE A 256 2.61 -9.94 12.26
CA PHE A 256 1.76 -8.93 12.91
C PHE A 256 0.42 -9.45 13.42
N MET A 257 0.06 -10.68 13.03
CA MET A 257 -1.17 -11.29 13.53
C MET A 257 -0.97 -11.92 14.91
N PRO A 258 -1.93 -11.78 15.83
CA PRO A 258 -1.80 -12.33 17.18
C PRO A 258 -1.76 -13.85 17.15
N HIS A 259 -0.65 -14.43 17.61
CA HIS A 259 -0.51 -15.90 17.71
C HIS A 259 -1.31 -16.51 18.84
N THR A 260 -1.55 -15.77 19.92
CA THR A 260 -2.07 -16.27 21.18
C THR A 260 -3.57 -16.14 21.33
N TYR A 261 -4.19 -15.15 20.72
CA TYR A 261 -5.62 -15.05 20.70
C TYR A 261 -6.15 -15.80 19.48
N GLU A 262 -6.08 -17.14 19.63
CA GLU A 262 -6.80 -18.00 18.73
C GLU A 262 -6.46 -17.76 17.23
N GLY A 263 -5.18 -17.87 16.87
CA GLY A 263 -4.77 -17.79 15.47
C GLY A 263 -5.59 -18.68 14.51
N LYS A 264 -6.30 -19.67 15.08
CA LYS A 264 -7.37 -20.39 14.40
C LYS A 264 -8.64 -19.56 14.21
N ARG A 265 -9.03 -18.73 15.20
CA ARG A 265 -10.27 -17.92 15.11
C ARG A 265 -10.18 -16.83 14.07
N PHE A 266 -9.03 -16.20 13.94
CA PHE A 266 -8.85 -15.12 12.98
C PHE A 266 -9.20 -15.56 11.55
N TRP A 267 -8.59 -16.63 11.11
CA TRP A 267 -8.89 -17.22 9.80
C TRP A 267 -10.28 -17.84 9.75
N THR A 268 -10.78 -18.33 10.89
CA THR A 268 -12.12 -18.89 11.01
C THR A 268 -13.17 -17.81 10.89
N ASP A 269 -12.99 -16.65 11.51
CA ASP A 269 -13.96 -15.55 11.44
C ASP A 269 -14.11 -15.00 10.02
N LEU A 270 -13.02 -14.89 9.28
CA LEU A 270 -13.06 -14.53 7.87
C LEU A 270 -13.36 -15.71 6.93
N ASN A 271 -13.30 -16.93 7.47
CA ASN A 271 -13.39 -18.17 6.69
C ASN A 271 -12.43 -18.19 5.48
N ILE A 272 -11.22 -17.66 5.68
CA ILE A 272 -10.13 -17.67 4.70
C ILE A 272 -9.18 -18.79 5.08
N ASN A 273 -8.97 -19.72 4.17
CA ASN A 273 -7.93 -20.74 4.27
C ASN A 273 -7.13 -20.76 2.97
N PHE A 274 -5.91 -20.23 2.99
CA PHE A 274 -5.06 -20.15 1.81
C PHE A 274 -4.80 -21.50 1.14
N ASP A 275 -4.82 -22.61 1.90
CA ASP A 275 -4.58 -23.94 1.35
C ASP A 275 -5.73 -24.46 0.47
N LYS A 276 -6.85 -23.72 0.41
CA LYS A 276 -7.98 -24.04 -0.47
C LYS A 276 -7.93 -23.33 -1.83
N TYR A 277 -6.99 -22.40 -2.03
CA TYR A 277 -6.92 -21.59 -3.25
C TYR A 277 -5.73 -21.98 -4.11
N ASP A 278 -5.92 -21.91 -5.41
CA ASP A 278 -4.89 -22.18 -6.40
C ASP A 278 -4.06 -20.91 -6.67
N PHE A 279 -2.82 -20.90 -6.23
CA PHE A 279 -1.86 -19.82 -6.45
C PHE A 279 -0.90 -20.12 -7.61
N SER A 280 -1.14 -21.17 -8.40
CA SER A 280 -0.22 -21.59 -9.47
C SER A 280 0.01 -20.53 -10.54
N ASP A 281 -0.96 -19.64 -10.72
CA ASP A 281 -0.89 -18.56 -11.71
C ASP A 281 -0.54 -17.19 -11.09
N ALA A 282 0.05 -17.19 -9.87
CA ALA A 282 0.53 -15.94 -9.28
C ALA A 282 1.52 -15.24 -10.23
N SER A 283 1.14 -14.03 -10.67
CA SER A 283 1.89 -13.28 -11.71
C SER A 283 3.00 -12.40 -11.14
N VAL A 284 3.13 -12.34 -9.82
CA VAL A 284 4.04 -11.45 -9.11
C VAL A 284 4.75 -12.18 -7.97
N ASP A 285 5.90 -11.64 -7.59
CA ASP A 285 6.56 -11.96 -6.33
C ASP A 285 6.25 -10.89 -5.28
N LEU A 286 6.04 -11.33 -4.04
CA LEU A 286 5.82 -10.42 -2.91
C LEU A 286 7.14 -9.96 -2.32
N ILE A 287 7.22 -8.66 -2.03
CA ILE A 287 8.25 -8.07 -1.17
C ILE A 287 7.57 -7.41 0.01
N ALA A 288 7.87 -7.89 1.19
CA ALA A 288 7.38 -7.31 2.42
C ALA A 288 8.54 -6.81 3.28
N SER A 289 8.24 -5.85 4.13
CA SER A 289 9.06 -5.43 5.26
C SER A 289 8.30 -5.69 6.55
N ALA A 290 8.99 -6.23 7.55
CA ALA A 290 8.43 -6.45 8.87
C ALA A 290 9.30 -5.77 9.93
N ASN A 291 8.64 -5.13 10.92
CA ASN A 291 9.36 -4.43 11.98
C ASN A 291 10.15 -5.39 12.86
N GLY A 292 11.48 -5.34 12.78
CA GLY A 292 12.36 -6.21 13.56
C GLY A 292 13.82 -6.19 13.14
N ARG A 293 14.59 -7.00 13.83
CA ARG A 293 15.96 -7.37 13.45
C ARG A 293 16.00 -8.86 13.15
N PHE A 294 16.46 -9.19 11.96
CA PHE A 294 16.51 -10.55 11.44
C PHE A 294 17.97 -10.96 11.30
N ILE A 295 18.33 -12.05 11.96
CA ILE A 295 19.72 -12.48 12.16
C ILE A 295 19.90 -13.88 11.58
N GLY A 296 21.05 -14.13 10.96
CA GLY A 296 21.38 -15.42 10.36
C GLY A 296 21.10 -15.49 8.88
N ASP A 297 21.60 -16.53 8.24
CA ASP A 297 21.68 -16.60 6.79
C ASP A 297 20.33 -16.73 6.09
N THR A 298 19.34 -17.27 6.77
CA THR A 298 17.98 -17.38 6.22
C THR A 298 17.08 -16.22 6.59
N ASP A 299 17.18 -15.71 7.83
CA ASP A 299 16.22 -14.73 8.33
C ASP A 299 16.53 -13.31 7.83
N LYS A 300 17.81 -12.96 7.62
CA LYS A 300 18.22 -11.66 7.07
C LYS A 300 17.68 -11.41 5.65
N ASP A 301 17.34 -12.49 4.93
CA ASP A 301 16.89 -12.44 3.54
C ASP A 301 15.36 -12.57 3.40
N LEU A 302 14.62 -12.51 4.53
CA LEU A 302 13.17 -12.64 4.51
C LEU A 302 12.43 -11.35 4.17
N PHE A 303 12.96 -10.18 4.54
CA PHE A 303 12.21 -8.93 4.49
C PHE A 303 13.04 -7.78 3.90
N GLY A 304 12.33 -6.79 3.35
CA GLY A 304 12.90 -5.57 2.80
C GLY A 304 13.94 -5.84 1.71
N VAL A 305 15.08 -5.14 1.80
CA VAL A 305 16.19 -5.33 0.84
C VAL A 305 16.78 -6.74 0.90
N GLY A 306 16.64 -7.45 2.02
CA GLY A 306 17.02 -8.86 2.14
C GLY A 306 16.19 -9.74 1.21
N ARG A 307 14.87 -9.58 1.21
CA ARG A 307 13.98 -10.30 0.26
C ARG A 307 14.29 -9.95 -1.19
N LEU A 308 14.56 -8.67 -1.48
CA LEU A 308 14.95 -8.25 -2.81
C LEU A 308 16.24 -8.96 -3.28
N ASN A 309 17.25 -9.04 -2.40
CA ASN A 309 18.48 -9.80 -2.68
C ASN A 309 18.21 -11.30 -2.91
N SER A 310 17.37 -11.90 -2.07
CA SER A 310 17.00 -13.33 -2.20
C SER A 310 16.31 -13.61 -3.56
N LEU A 311 15.40 -12.75 -3.99
CA LEU A 311 14.76 -12.87 -5.30
C LEU A 311 15.78 -12.72 -6.43
N ARG A 312 16.71 -11.79 -6.33
CA ARG A 312 17.79 -11.62 -7.30
C ARG A 312 18.68 -12.87 -7.40
N GLU A 313 19.08 -13.44 -6.27
CA GLU A 313 19.96 -14.61 -6.22
C GLU A 313 19.27 -15.88 -6.72
N SER A 314 17.95 -15.98 -6.61
CA SER A 314 17.17 -17.08 -7.17
C SER A 314 17.03 -17.05 -8.70
N LYS A 315 17.80 -16.22 -9.40
CA LYS A 315 17.89 -16.06 -10.86
C LYS A 315 16.69 -15.42 -11.53
N TYR A 316 15.85 -14.75 -10.78
CA TYR A 316 14.75 -13.99 -11.38
C TYR A 316 15.23 -12.70 -12.05
N PHE A 317 16.37 -12.13 -11.60
CA PHE A 317 16.84 -10.85 -12.08
C PHE A 317 18.15 -10.97 -12.85
N ASN A 318 18.05 -10.95 -14.16
CA ASN A 318 19.19 -10.87 -15.04
C ASN A 318 19.47 -9.40 -15.46
N ILE A 319 19.14 -8.46 -14.55
CA ILE A 319 19.27 -7.03 -14.80
C ILE A 319 20.72 -6.69 -15.09
N ASP A 320 20.95 -5.96 -16.18
CA ASP A 320 22.27 -5.43 -16.49
C ASP A 320 22.67 -4.44 -15.38
N LYS A 321 23.85 -4.64 -14.81
CA LYS A 321 24.39 -3.78 -13.76
C LYS A 321 24.51 -2.29 -14.15
N ASN A 322 24.44 -1.99 -15.44
CA ASN A 322 24.45 -0.63 -15.99
C ASN A 322 23.05 -0.09 -16.26
N ASP A 323 21.99 -0.85 -15.95
CA ASP A 323 20.62 -0.36 -16.10
C ASP A 323 20.36 0.82 -15.16
N ASN A 324 19.38 1.64 -15.52
CA ASN A 324 18.88 2.72 -14.69
C ASN A 324 17.80 2.21 -13.75
N LEU A 325 17.70 2.83 -12.59
CA LEU A 325 16.60 2.67 -11.65
C LEU A 325 15.78 3.96 -11.59
N LEU A 326 14.56 3.91 -12.07
CA LEU A 326 13.58 4.97 -11.94
C LEU A 326 12.79 4.78 -10.64
N ILE A 327 12.66 5.83 -9.87
CA ILE A 327 11.95 5.83 -8.59
C ILE A 327 10.93 6.95 -8.57
N GLN A 328 9.66 6.62 -8.40
CA GLN A 328 8.63 7.57 -8.03
C GLN A 328 8.10 7.19 -6.66
N CYS A 329 8.12 8.10 -5.71
CA CYS A 329 7.53 7.92 -4.39
C CYS A 329 7.16 9.27 -3.76
N SER A 330 6.27 9.22 -2.76
CA SER A 330 5.76 10.40 -2.07
C SER A 330 6.63 10.85 -0.90
N SER A 331 7.55 10.01 -0.42
CA SER A 331 8.33 10.32 0.78
C SER A 331 9.76 9.81 0.67
N PHE A 332 10.69 10.69 1.06
CA PHE A 332 12.11 10.39 1.17
C PHE A 332 12.54 10.41 2.63
N GLY A 333 12.96 9.27 3.13
CA GLY A 333 13.50 9.18 4.48
C GLY A 333 14.85 9.85 4.59
N VAL A 334 15.16 10.39 5.78
CA VAL A 334 16.47 10.91 6.11
C VAL A 334 17.47 9.77 6.13
N SER A 335 18.22 9.60 5.06
CA SER A 335 19.26 8.57 4.99
C SER A 335 20.58 9.11 5.54
N LYS A 336 20.75 9.06 6.87
CA LYS A 336 22.08 9.24 7.50
C LYS A 336 22.98 8.01 7.31
N GLN A 337 22.47 6.93 6.74
CA GLN A 337 23.18 5.67 6.58
C GLN A 337 23.74 5.56 5.17
N LYS A 338 25.04 5.80 5.03
CA LYS A 338 25.79 5.73 3.77
C LYS A 338 25.59 4.43 2.97
N ASN A 339 25.16 3.34 3.65
CA ASN A 339 25.04 2.02 3.04
C ASN A 339 23.62 1.72 2.49
N PHE A 340 22.62 2.56 2.72
CA PHE A 340 21.25 2.29 2.27
C PHE A 340 21.18 2.14 0.75
N PHE A 341 21.74 3.10 0.03
CA PHE A 341 21.79 3.06 -1.42
C PHE A 341 22.51 1.84 -1.95
N SER A 342 23.71 1.60 -1.40
CA SER A 342 24.50 0.44 -1.79
C SER A 342 23.74 -0.87 -1.61
N ASN A 343 22.95 -1.00 -0.55
CA ASN A 343 22.14 -2.20 -0.31
C ASN A 343 20.96 -2.30 -1.26
N LEU A 344 20.26 -1.17 -1.50
CA LEU A 344 19.12 -1.16 -2.42
C LEU A 344 19.57 -1.40 -3.86
N TYR A 345 20.68 -0.80 -4.29
CA TYR A 345 21.26 -1.06 -5.62
C TYR A 345 21.64 -2.50 -5.83
N LYS A 346 22.34 -3.08 -4.88
CA LYS A 346 22.69 -4.50 -4.94
C LYS A 346 21.44 -5.37 -5.04
N GLY A 347 20.39 -4.99 -4.34
CA GLY A 347 19.09 -5.64 -4.43
C GLY A 347 18.53 -5.63 -5.86
N PHE A 348 18.65 -4.49 -6.56
CA PHE A 348 18.29 -4.35 -7.97
C PHE A 348 19.42 -4.76 -8.95
N ASN A 349 20.48 -5.41 -8.48
CA ASN A 349 21.66 -5.79 -9.27
C ASN A 349 22.40 -4.63 -9.93
N LEU A 350 22.30 -3.42 -9.44
CA LEU A 350 22.97 -2.25 -9.98
C LEU A 350 24.29 -1.99 -9.26
N THR A 351 25.28 -1.44 -9.98
CA THR A 351 26.62 -1.20 -9.42
C THR A 351 26.90 0.26 -9.13
N GLU A 352 26.20 1.18 -9.78
CA GLU A 352 26.51 2.60 -9.68
C GLU A 352 25.32 3.46 -9.24
N VAL A 353 25.63 4.38 -8.32
CA VAL A 353 24.70 5.41 -7.80
C VAL A 353 24.22 6.36 -8.89
N ASN A 354 25.00 6.49 -9.95
CA ASN A 354 24.74 7.49 -10.99
C ASN A 354 23.58 7.13 -11.92
N ASN A 355 23.12 5.88 -11.87
CA ASN A 355 22.05 5.37 -12.74
C ASN A 355 20.67 5.43 -12.05
N ILE A 356 20.47 6.39 -11.16
CA ILE A 356 19.15 6.62 -10.54
C ILE A 356 18.55 7.92 -11.04
N ASP A 357 17.26 7.83 -11.35
CA ASP A 357 16.39 8.95 -11.63
C ASP A 357 15.23 8.94 -10.63
N ILE A 358 15.00 10.05 -9.95
CA ILE A 358 14.01 10.18 -8.88
C ILE A 358 12.95 11.18 -9.31
N PHE A 359 11.71 10.72 -9.39
CA PHE A 359 10.55 11.53 -9.77
C PHE A 359 9.82 11.98 -8.51
N TYR A 360 9.90 13.28 -8.24
CA TYR A 360 9.28 13.93 -7.08
C TYR A 360 8.73 15.29 -7.50
N PRO A 361 7.57 15.73 -6.98
CA PRO A 361 6.96 16.98 -7.44
C PRO A 361 7.74 18.22 -7.00
N SER A 362 7.90 19.16 -7.91
CA SER A 362 8.34 20.51 -7.62
C SER A 362 7.22 21.34 -6.96
N GLU A 363 7.58 22.50 -6.39
CA GLU A 363 6.60 23.48 -5.92
C GLU A 363 5.71 23.94 -7.07
N GLN A 364 6.28 24.11 -8.29
CA GLN A 364 5.56 24.49 -9.48
C GLN A 364 4.51 23.45 -9.87
N TYR A 365 4.89 22.17 -9.81
CA TYR A 365 3.94 21.08 -10.08
C TYR A 365 2.77 21.12 -9.09
N ILE A 366 3.05 21.19 -7.78
CA ILE A 366 2.01 21.19 -6.73
C ILE A 366 1.09 22.41 -6.89
N ASN A 367 1.64 23.59 -7.14
CA ASN A 367 0.85 24.81 -7.37
C ASN A 367 -0.03 24.73 -8.64
N SER A 368 0.32 23.87 -9.58
CA SER A 368 -0.44 23.66 -10.83
C SER A 368 -1.51 22.55 -10.69
N CYS A 369 -1.52 21.79 -9.62
CA CYS A 369 -2.55 20.80 -9.32
C CYS A 369 -3.77 21.48 -8.69
N GLU A 370 -4.97 21.04 -9.06
CA GLU A 370 -6.18 21.39 -8.31
C GLU A 370 -6.04 20.88 -6.88
N LYS A 371 -6.26 21.76 -5.90
CA LYS A 371 -6.07 21.47 -4.46
C LYS A 371 -4.68 20.92 -4.09
N GLY A 372 -3.64 21.18 -4.92
CA GLY A 372 -2.31 20.60 -4.72
C GLY A 372 -1.74 20.84 -3.33
N ILE A 373 -1.85 22.06 -2.78
CA ILE A 373 -1.39 22.39 -1.42
C ILE A 373 -2.19 21.63 -0.37
N GLU A 374 -3.52 21.56 -0.47
CA GLU A 374 -4.38 20.84 0.48
C GLU A 374 -4.07 19.34 0.51
N LEU A 375 -3.74 18.79 -0.65
CA LEU A 375 -3.44 17.36 -0.82
C LEU A 375 -1.97 16.99 -0.57
N SER A 376 -1.10 17.97 -0.32
CA SER A 376 0.35 17.74 -0.21
C SER A 376 0.78 17.02 1.07
N SER A 377 -0.10 16.81 2.03
CA SER A 377 0.20 16.17 3.33
C SER A 377 0.77 14.75 3.23
N CYS A 378 0.63 14.08 2.09
CA CYS A 378 1.24 12.78 1.83
C CYS A 378 2.72 12.86 1.37
N LEU A 379 3.21 14.05 1.03
CA LEU A 379 4.55 14.28 0.54
C LEU A 379 5.50 14.57 1.70
N PHE A 380 6.70 14.00 1.64
CA PHE A 380 7.74 14.29 2.62
C PHE A 380 9.12 14.31 1.95
N TYR A 381 9.76 15.46 1.98
CA TYR A 381 11.13 15.65 1.50
C TYR A 381 11.89 16.52 2.50
N ASN A 382 13.03 16.02 3.00
CA ASN A 382 13.91 16.80 3.87
C ASN A 382 15.08 17.34 3.05
N ASN A 383 15.09 18.63 2.80
CA ASN A 383 16.05 19.27 1.91
C ASN A 383 17.51 19.08 2.37
N GLU A 384 17.79 19.27 3.65
CA GLU A 384 19.15 19.13 4.18
C GLU A 384 19.67 17.70 4.09
N ALA A 385 18.81 16.72 4.43
CA ALA A 385 19.19 15.32 4.43
C ALA A 385 19.27 14.73 3.02
N ASN A 386 18.49 15.26 2.08
CA ASN A 386 18.31 14.71 0.74
C ASN A 386 19.03 15.53 -0.35
N LYS A 387 19.78 16.56 0.04
CA LYS A 387 20.57 17.40 -0.89
C LYS A 387 21.47 16.59 -1.84
N ILE A 388 21.94 15.43 -1.41
CA ILE A 388 22.77 14.52 -2.21
C ILE A 388 22.04 13.91 -3.42
N TYR A 389 20.72 14.07 -3.50
CA TYR A 389 19.90 13.52 -4.59
C TYR A 389 19.37 14.59 -5.53
N TYR A 390 19.66 15.85 -5.26
CA TYR A 390 19.10 16.94 -6.05
C TYR A 390 19.45 16.81 -7.55
N ASP A 391 20.66 16.39 -7.87
CA ASP A 391 21.13 16.13 -9.24
C ASP A 391 20.45 14.94 -9.93
N LYS A 392 19.59 14.21 -9.21
CA LYS A 392 18.86 13.02 -9.67
C LYS A 392 17.35 13.24 -9.72
N LEU A 393 16.90 14.43 -9.26
CA LEU A 393 15.48 14.75 -9.25
C LEU A 393 14.98 15.09 -10.65
N HIS A 394 13.78 14.63 -10.92
CA HIS A 394 12.94 14.97 -12.07
C HIS A 394 11.58 15.41 -11.56
N ASP A 395 10.98 16.40 -12.20
CA ASP A 395 9.61 16.79 -11.84
C ASP A 395 8.60 15.72 -12.28
N ILE A 396 7.41 15.78 -11.70
CA ILE A 396 6.31 14.94 -12.12
C ILE A 396 5.74 15.53 -13.41
N VAL A 397 5.88 14.79 -14.48
CA VAL A 397 5.25 15.06 -15.77
C VAL A 397 4.41 13.86 -16.14
N LEU A 398 3.15 14.07 -16.50
CA LEU A 398 2.28 12.99 -16.96
C LEU A 398 2.49 12.75 -18.45
N LYS A 399 2.18 11.52 -18.90
CA LYS A 399 2.08 11.23 -20.33
C LYS A 399 0.93 12.04 -20.93
N GLU A 400 1.07 12.47 -22.16
CA GLU A 400 0.11 13.32 -22.88
C GLU A 400 -1.34 12.81 -22.76
N LYS A 401 -1.55 11.52 -22.90
CA LYS A 401 -2.88 10.89 -22.75
C LYS A 401 -3.48 10.93 -21.34
N PHE A 402 -2.73 11.40 -20.34
CA PHE A 402 -3.14 11.46 -18.94
C PHE A 402 -2.95 12.87 -18.32
N GLU A 403 -2.69 13.90 -19.13
CA GLU A 403 -2.44 15.25 -18.62
C GLU A 403 -3.60 15.82 -17.80
N ASP A 404 -4.83 15.44 -18.14
CA ASP A 404 -6.05 15.78 -17.41
C ASP A 404 -6.22 15.05 -16.07
N ARG A 405 -5.34 14.09 -15.75
CA ARG A 405 -5.34 13.33 -14.50
C ARG A 405 -4.39 13.90 -13.45
N LYS A 406 -4.01 15.16 -13.58
CA LYS A 406 -3.02 15.82 -12.74
C LYS A 406 -3.52 15.98 -11.31
N THR A 407 -2.79 15.38 -10.39
CA THR A 407 -3.06 15.44 -8.94
C THR A 407 -1.77 15.20 -8.15
N VAL A 408 -1.85 15.23 -6.83
CA VAL A 408 -0.76 14.80 -5.95
C VAL A 408 -0.71 13.27 -5.89
N PHE A 409 0.45 12.67 -6.08
CA PHE A 409 0.60 11.22 -6.15
C PHE A 409 1.15 10.63 -4.85
N HIS A 410 0.44 9.64 -4.33
CA HIS A 410 0.87 8.82 -3.20
C HIS A 410 1.37 7.42 -3.63
N SER A 411 1.49 7.18 -4.92
CA SER A 411 2.06 5.93 -5.48
C SER A 411 3.54 5.75 -5.13
N LYS A 412 4.03 4.50 -5.20
CA LYS A 412 5.44 4.14 -5.05
C LYS A 412 5.78 3.11 -6.12
N ILE A 413 6.68 3.49 -7.01
CA ILE A 413 7.02 2.75 -8.21
C ILE A 413 8.54 2.72 -8.34
N PHE A 414 9.11 1.53 -8.61
CA PHE A 414 10.51 1.35 -8.93
C PHE A 414 10.61 0.55 -10.22
N ILE A 415 11.35 1.03 -11.20
CA ILE A 415 11.48 0.39 -12.51
C ILE A 415 12.94 0.34 -12.92
N THR A 416 13.39 -0.82 -13.39
CA THR A 416 14.71 -0.94 -14.01
C THR A 416 14.60 -0.95 -15.53
N GLY A 417 15.61 -0.41 -16.21
CA GLY A 417 15.68 -0.41 -17.67
C GLY A 417 16.90 0.36 -18.16
N LYS A 418 16.97 0.62 -19.46
CA LYS A 418 18.11 1.29 -20.10
C LYS A 418 17.72 2.67 -20.61
N ARG A 419 18.68 3.59 -20.64
CA ARG A 419 18.56 4.78 -21.47
C ARG A 419 19.22 4.53 -22.82
N ASN A 420 18.50 4.82 -23.91
CA ASN A 420 19.02 4.73 -25.25
C ASN A 420 19.99 5.91 -25.57
N LYS A 421 20.51 5.98 -26.76
CA LYS A 421 21.46 7.04 -27.18
C LYS A 421 20.88 8.45 -27.15
N GLU A 422 19.57 8.57 -27.29
CA GLU A 422 18.81 9.81 -27.21
C GLU A 422 18.41 10.17 -25.77
N GLY A 423 18.84 9.36 -24.78
CA GLY A 423 18.51 9.56 -23.37
C GLY A 423 17.13 9.05 -22.95
N LYS A 424 16.33 8.49 -23.87
CA LYS A 424 15.02 7.93 -23.56
C LYS A 424 15.12 6.64 -22.77
N PHE A 425 14.28 6.54 -21.76
CA PHE A 425 14.16 5.30 -20.98
C PHE A 425 13.40 4.22 -21.77
N ILE A 426 13.98 3.06 -21.84
CA ILE A 426 13.40 1.89 -22.49
C ILE A 426 13.44 0.68 -21.57
N LEU A 427 12.36 -0.09 -21.58
CA LEU A 427 12.33 -1.41 -20.97
C LEU A 427 13.15 -2.40 -21.80
N ASN A 428 13.70 -3.40 -21.12
CA ASN A 428 14.27 -4.59 -21.72
C ASN A 428 13.59 -5.85 -21.16
N ASN A 429 13.94 -7.02 -21.68
CA ASN A 429 13.34 -8.27 -21.22
C ASN A 429 13.57 -8.54 -19.72
N ASP A 430 14.67 -8.04 -19.17
CA ASP A 430 15.05 -8.24 -17.78
C ASP A 430 14.58 -7.08 -16.85
N SER A 431 13.89 -6.09 -17.41
CA SER A 431 13.34 -4.99 -16.61
C SER A 431 12.33 -5.49 -15.59
N ILE A 432 12.44 -5.00 -14.38
CA ILE A 432 11.47 -5.25 -13.31
C ILE A 432 10.66 -4.01 -13.01
N ILE A 433 9.41 -4.22 -12.63
CA ILE A 433 8.49 -3.19 -12.19
C ILE A 433 8.01 -3.56 -10.79
N TYR A 434 8.36 -2.74 -9.83
CA TYR A 434 7.86 -2.82 -8.45
C TYR A 434 6.78 -1.77 -8.24
N ILE A 435 5.70 -2.15 -7.55
CA ILE A 435 4.73 -1.23 -6.96
C ILE A 435 4.39 -1.67 -5.53
N GLY A 436 4.01 -0.73 -4.67
CA GLY A 436 3.63 -1.07 -3.30
C GLY A 436 3.60 0.12 -2.35
N SER A 437 3.88 -0.17 -1.08
CA SER A 437 3.86 0.83 -0.02
C SER A 437 5.25 1.39 0.35
N HIS A 438 6.34 0.77 -0.12
CA HIS A 438 7.70 1.17 0.26
C HIS A 438 8.07 2.55 -0.29
N ASN A 439 8.24 3.51 0.58
CA ASN A 439 8.88 4.77 0.24
C ASN A 439 10.41 4.61 0.14
N PHE A 440 11.09 5.60 -0.41
CA PHE A 440 12.54 5.59 -0.57
C PHE A 440 13.24 5.91 0.76
N SER A 441 13.27 4.94 1.67
CA SER A 441 13.84 5.11 3.02
C SER A 441 14.38 3.82 3.61
N THR A 442 15.35 3.94 4.52
CA THR A 442 15.85 2.82 5.34
C THR A 442 14.77 2.23 6.24
N SER A 443 13.80 3.03 6.67
CA SER A 443 12.69 2.54 7.48
C SER A 443 11.81 1.56 6.72
N ALA A 444 11.59 1.82 5.41
CA ALA A 444 10.78 0.99 4.54
C ALA A 444 11.52 -0.28 4.09
N TRP A 445 12.75 -0.13 3.58
CA TRP A 445 13.49 -1.23 2.96
C TRP A 445 14.42 -1.99 3.91
N GLY A 446 14.71 -1.41 5.07
CA GLY A 446 15.70 -1.95 5.99
C GLY A 446 17.14 -1.61 5.59
N ASN A 447 18.05 -2.01 6.46
CA ASN A 447 19.48 -1.85 6.25
C ASN A 447 20.27 -2.99 6.88
N TYR A 448 21.29 -3.47 6.19
CA TYR A 448 22.19 -4.46 6.74
C TYR A 448 23.07 -3.87 7.84
N GLU A 449 23.21 -4.61 8.91
CA GLU A 449 24.03 -4.31 10.09
C GLU A 449 25.06 -5.43 10.31
N LYS A 450 26.03 -5.19 11.17
CA LYS A 450 27.04 -6.17 11.60
C LYS A 450 27.70 -6.91 10.43
N ASN A 451 28.22 -6.15 9.47
CA ASN A 451 28.90 -6.66 8.28
C ASN A 451 28.01 -7.60 7.44
N GLY A 452 26.70 -7.34 7.38
CA GLY A 452 25.76 -8.10 6.55
C GLY A 452 25.18 -9.37 7.16
N THR A 453 25.46 -9.66 8.44
CA THR A 453 24.93 -10.85 9.13
C THR A 453 23.55 -10.63 9.73
N GLN A 454 23.04 -9.39 9.70
CA GLN A 454 21.76 -8.98 10.25
C GLN A 454 21.15 -7.90 9.38
N ILE A 455 19.83 -7.91 9.27
CA ILE A 455 19.06 -6.80 8.72
C ILE A 455 18.18 -6.17 9.79
N SER A 456 18.09 -4.84 9.79
CA SER A 456 17.18 -4.07 10.64
C SER A 456 16.14 -3.39 9.75
N VAL A 457 14.85 -3.63 10.02
CA VAL A 457 13.71 -3.08 9.27
C VAL A 457 12.77 -2.39 10.25
N ALA A 458 12.46 -1.12 10.02
CA ALA A 458 11.66 -0.36 10.97
C ALA A 458 10.15 -0.46 10.67
N ASN A 459 9.76 -0.37 9.41
CA ASN A 459 8.36 -0.39 9.03
C ASN A 459 7.86 -1.80 8.71
N TYR A 460 6.52 -1.94 8.75
CA TYR A 460 5.83 -2.95 7.96
C TYR A 460 5.45 -2.34 6.61
N GLU A 461 5.82 -2.99 5.54
CA GLU A 461 5.49 -2.58 4.17
C GLU A 461 5.11 -3.82 3.35
N LEU A 462 4.40 -3.61 2.24
CA LEU A 462 4.12 -4.65 1.27
C LEU A 462 4.13 -4.07 -0.14
N GLY A 463 4.74 -4.79 -1.05
CA GLY A 463 4.72 -4.52 -2.47
C GLY A 463 4.84 -5.78 -3.28
N ILE A 464 4.75 -5.63 -4.58
CA ILE A 464 4.89 -6.68 -5.56
C ILE A 464 5.99 -6.33 -6.56
N ILE A 465 6.66 -7.36 -7.08
CA ILE A 465 7.46 -7.28 -8.29
C ILE A 465 6.81 -8.18 -9.32
N PHE A 466 6.58 -7.65 -10.51
CA PHE A 466 6.14 -8.45 -11.63
C PHE A 466 7.21 -9.46 -12.01
N ASP A 467 6.80 -10.72 -12.07
CA ASP A 467 7.71 -11.81 -12.37
C ASP A 467 8.15 -11.78 -13.83
N ILE A 468 9.43 -11.50 -14.02
CA ILE A 468 10.03 -11.37 -15.35
C ILE A 468 9.97 -12.63 -16.20
N ASN A 469 9.82 -13.81 -15.58
CA ASN A 469 9.73 -15.08 -16.30
C ASN A 469 8.29 -15.44 -16.71
N LEU A 470 7.28 -14.75 -16.14
CA LEU A 470 5.88 -15.01 -16.44
C LEU A 470 5.28 -14.00 -17.41
N LEU A 471 5.82 -12.79 -17.43
CA LEU A 471 5.33 -11.74 -18.29
C LEU A 471 6.13 -11.68 -19.57
N SER A 472 5.45 -11.67 -20.71
CA SER A 472 6.06 -11.32 -21.98
C SER A 472 6.55 -9.87 -21.97
N PHE A 473 7.41 -9.53 -22.92
CA PHE A 473 7.85 -8.13 -23.06
C PHE A 473 6.69 -7.19 -23.36
N GLU A 474 5.72 -7.63 -24.15
CA GLU A 474 4.51 -6.88 -24.50
C GLU A 474 3.65 -6.62 -23.26
N GLU A 475 3.50 -7.59 -22.35
CA GLU A 475 2.78 -7.39 -21.09
C GLU A 475 3.48 -6.39 -20.15
N LYS A 476 4.80 -6.45 -20.06
CA LYS A 476 5.59 -5.44 -19.32
C LYS A 476 5.46 -4.05 -19.94
N LEU A 477 5.49 -3.98 -21.25
CA LEU A 477 5.31 -2.72 -21.98
C LEU A 477 3.90 -2.15 -21.77
N ASP A 478 2.86 -3.02 -21.75
CA ASP A 478 1.49 -2.60 -21.44
C ASP A 478 1.41 -2.02 -20.02
N ILE A 479 2.00 -2.70 -19.02
CA ILE A 479 2.08 -2.19 -17.65
C ILE A 479 2.76 -0.82 -17.61
N TYR A 480 3.93 -0.70 -18.24
CA TYR A 480 4.69 0.56 -18.29
C TYR A 480 3.91 1.69 -18.97
N ASN A 481 3.23 1.38 -20.07
CA ASN A 481 2.42 2.36 -20.79
C ASN A 481 1.19 2.82 -20.02
N ASN A 482 0.71 2.03 -19.07
CA ASN A 482 -0.42 2.35 -18.19
C ASN A 482 -0.02 3.09 -16.91
N LEU A 483 1.28 3.21 -16.61
CA LEU A 483 1.76 4.18 -15.63
C LEU A 483 1.52 5.59 -16.16
N LEU A 484 1.03 6.47 -15.29
CA LEU A 484 0.67 7.85 -15.68
C LEU A 484 1.88 8.71 -16.01
N PHE A 485 3.04 8.39 -15.46
CA PHE A 485 4.24 9.22 -15.48
C PHE A 485 5.00 9.14 -16.81
N ASN A 486 5.48 10.28 -17.26
CA ASN A 486 6.49 10.38 -18.31
C ASN A 486 7.88 10.29 -17.69
N PHE A 487 8.51 9.14 -17.80
CA PHE A 487 9.85 8.90 -17.25
C PHE A 487 10.99 9.46 -18.10
N ASP A 488 10.68 10.16 -19.18
CA ASP A 488 11.63 10.94 -19.97
C ASP A 488 11.57 12.45 -19.61
N ALA A 489 10.84 12.82 -18.56
CA ALA A 489 10.80 14.19 -18.06
C ALA A 489 12.22 14.70 -17.77
N PRO A 490 12.51 15.99 -17.99
CA PRO A 490 13.83 16.55 -17.74
C PRO A 490 14.17 16.51 -16.24
N LYS A 491 15.46 16.52 -15.96
CA LYS A 491 15.96 16.73 -14.59
C LYS A 491 15.60 18.14 -14.13
N TYR A 492 15.57 18.30 -12.81
CA TYR A 492 15.46 19.61 -12.18
C TYR A 492 16.56 20.54 -12.68
N THR A 493 16.18 21.77 -12.92
CA THR A 493 17.07 22.90 -13.16
C THR A 493 17.39 23.60 -11.85
N GLU A 494 18.25 24.63 -11.89
CA GLU A 494 18.57 25.44 -10.69
C GLU A 494 17.33 26.20 -10.14
N ASP A 495 16.32 26.42 -10.99
CA ASP A 495 15.08 27.12 -10.63
C ASP A 495 14.00 26.18 -10.03
N ASP A 496 14.17 24.88 -10.15
CA ASP A 496 13.21 23.91 -9.63
C ASP A 496 13.46 23.67 -8.13
N ILE A 497 12.40 23.77 -7.34
CA ILE A 497 12.44 23.55 -5.89
C ILE A 497 11.59 22.31 -5.59
N PRO A 498 12.17 21.26 -4.97
CA PRO A 498 11.38 20.13 -4.50
C PRO A 498 10.32 20.60 -3.52
N PHE A 499 9.09 20.13 -3.66
CA PHE A 499 8.05 20.51 -2.71
C PHE A 499 8.39 19.99 -1.30
N ILE A 500 8.44 20.90 -0.34
CA ILE A 500 8.77 20.62 1.07
C ILE A 500 7.51 20.87 1.90
N THR A 501 7.02 19.85 2.57
CA THR A 501 6.03 20.01 3.63
C THR A 501 6.74 20.45 4.91
N ASP A 502 7.23 21.69 4.93
CA ASP A 502 7.73 22.26 6.16
C ASP A 502 6.53 22.72 7.02
N ASN A 503 6.30 21.95 8.07
CA ASN A 503 5.48 22.36 9.20
C ASN A 503 4.01 22.67 8.89
N ILE A 504 3.27 21.70 8.39
CA ILE A 504 1.83 21.68 8.56
C ILE A 504 1.47 20.96 9.86
#